data_56fcd0cee60b56fb513f905a35d2edce
#
_entry.id   56fcd0cee60b56fb513f905a35d2edce
#
_cell.length_a   1.000
_cell.length_b   1.000
_cell.length_c   1.000
_cell.angle_alpha   90.00
_cell.angle_beta   90.00
_cell.angle_gamma   90.00
#
_symmetry.space_group_name_H-M   'P 1'
#
loop_
_entity.id
_entity.type
_entity.pdbx_description
1 polymer ?
#
loop_
_entity_poly.entity_id
_entity_poly.type
_entity_poly.pdbx_seq_one_letter_code
_entity_poly.pdbx_strand_id
1 'polypeptide(L)'
;METYDVIVIGAGNGGLTAAATLAKEGLNVLLLERHNIPGGAATSFCRGRFEFEVALHQLSGMGTPDKPGLLRTALDGLGVSDDLEFVEISDLYHIATPDGFRLTIRPDRAQAIAALHEKFPHEKEAIQRYFDLLTNFANDFIGAFIFRDPEASRQKYPHLYKNAFKPVSQILDSFFSDAMLKAVLSVYWGYLGVPPTRLAFAYMAMIFFQYAEFKPFHIKSGSQALSNAILNKFLSDGGTVRFNCGAKEILVADGNVKGVVTATGEKFKSAHVISNASQISTYTELIDAQHVPEAVNTEMRGRRLSTSAFSMFIGFDCEPHELGITESTSFLMANTDISDAIVDRMRKIDIEDELMVMSCYDVADPDFSPPGACQVNVVTLKYGDPWLQIPPAKYHETKYRCAESMLGRVEEIFPGIRTHIEEIEVATPLTHMRYLGHPGGAIYGFEQLAKDSLFFQPGRYSPINGLFFAGGWAGDCGFEPTLRSGISAAKSIIKRLDRDRKKS
;
A
#
# COMPACT_ATOMS: atom_id res chain seq x y z
N MET A 1 -36.19 7.28 -7.99
CA MET A 1 -34.75 7.38 -7.65
C MET A 1 -34.59 6.80 -6.25
N GLU A 2 -33.87 5.70 -6.13
CA GLU A 2 -33.59 5.07 -4.83
C GLU A 2 -32.75 6.02 -3.96
N THR A 3 -32.96 5.96 -2.65
CA THR A 3 -32.29 6.83 -1.68
C THR A 3 -31.50 5.99 -0.70
N TYR A 4 -30.26 6.37 -0.47
CA TYR A 4 -29.33 5.75 0.47
C TYR A 4 -28.83 6.79 1.48
N ASP A 5 -28.51 6.36 2.67
CA ASP A 5 -27.89 7.24 3.67
C ASP A 5 -26.47 7.63 3.19
N VAL A 6 -25.74 6.68 2.63
CA VAL A 6 -24.38 6.90 2.09
C VAL A 6 -24.18 6.09 0.80
N ILE A 7 -23.52 6.69 -0.18
CA ILE A 7 -23.02 5.99 -1.37
C ILE A 7 -21.48 5.94 -1.28
N VAL A 8 -20.93 4.76 -1.48
CA VAL A 8 -19.47 4.54 -1.54
C VAL A 8 -19.07 4.22 -2.97
N ILE A 9 -18.08 4.93 -3.50
CA ILE A 9 -17.56 4.75 -4.86
C ILE A 9 -16.22 4.03 -4.81
N GLY A 10 -16.17 2.82 -5.37
CA GLY A 10 -15.00 1.94 -5.46
C GLY A 10 -14.89 0.96 -4.28
N ALA A 11 -14.83 -0.34 -4.61
CA ALA A 11 -14.71 -1.45 -3.66
C ALA A 11 -13.24 -1.89 -3.40
N GLY A 12 -12.28 -0.97 -3.43
CA GLY A 12 -10.94 -1.21 -2.88
C GLY A 12 -10.96 -1.18 -1.35
N ASN A 13 -9.85 -1.45 -0.69
CA ASN A 13 -9.72 -1.57 0.76
C ASN A 13 -10.44 -0.47 1.56
N GLY A 14 -10.23 0.80 1.18
CA GLY A 14 -10.86 1.92 1.88
C GLY A 14 -12.37 1.99 1.69
N GLY A 15 -12.85 1.68 0.47
CA GLY A 15 -14.29 1.67 0.17
C GLY A 15 -15.02 0.51 0.85
N LEU A 16 -14.42 -0.70 0.81
CA LEU A 16 -14.98 -1.89 1.48
C LEU A 16 -15.13 -1.67 2.99
N THR A 17 -14.07 -1.22 3.66
CA THR A 17 -14.10 -0.98 5.11
C THR A 17 -15.02 0.19 5.49
N ALA A 18 -15.13 1.22 4.64
CA ALA A 18 -16.09 2.30 4.85
C ALA A 18 -17.53 1.79 4.76
N ALA A 19 -17.84 1.03 3.71
CA ALA A 19 -19.17 0.47 3.49
C ALA A 19 -19.56 -0.49 4.63
N ALA A 20 -18.68 -1.43 5.00
CA ALA A 20 -18.92 -2.38 6.09
C ALA A 20 -19.11 -1.66 7.45
N THR A 21 -18.29 -0.63 7.74
CA THR A 21 -18.45 0.16 8.97
C THR A 21 -19.80 0.86 9.04
N LEU A 22 -20.25 1.43 7.93
CA LEU A 22 -21.54 2.14 7.88
C LEU A 22 -22.74 1.19 7.98
N ALA A 23 -22.71 0.05 7.27
CA ALA A 23 -23.77 -0.95 7.30
C ALA A 23 -23.90 -1.58 8.68
N LYS A 24 -22.78 -1.86 9.36
CA LYS A 24 -22.75 -2.36 10.75
C LYS A 24 -23.49 -1.43 11.73
N GLU A 25 -23.52 -0.13 11.46
CA GLU A 25 -24.26 0.87 12.25
C GLU A 25 -25.73 1.03 11.80
N GLY A 26 -26.21 0.14 10.93
CA GLY A 26 -27.60 0.10 10.47
C GLY A 26 -27.95 1.16 9.42
N LEU A 27 -26.97 1.77 8.76
CA LEU A 27 -27.20 2.72 7.68
C LEU A 27 -27.50 2.00 6.36
N ASN A 28 -28.39 2.56 5.54
CA ASN A 28 -28.65 2.09 4.19
C ASN A 28 -27.53 2.55 3.24
N VAL A 29 -26.64 1.61 2.85
CA VAL A 29 -25.41 1.92 2.12
C VAL A 29 -25.40 1.25 0.75
N LEU A 30 -25.07 2.04 -0.30
CA LEU A 30 -24.81 1.55 -1.65
C LEU A 30 -23.31 1.61 -1.93
N LEU A 31 -22.72 0.47 -2.30
CA LEU A 31 -21.34 0.38 -2.79
C LEU A 31 -21.35 0.17 -4.31
N LEU A 32 -20.71 1.09 -5.05
CA LEU A 32 -20.57 1.05 -6.51
C LEU A 32 -19.15 0.65 -6.88
N GLU A 33 -19.01 -0.43 -7.65
CA GLU A 33 -17.72 -0.90 -8.15
C GLU A 33 -17.77 -1.06 -9.69
N ARG A 34 -16.78 -0.49 -10.38
CA ARG A 34 -16.70 -0.56 -11.85
C ARG A 34 -16.21 -1.91 -12.37
N HIS A 35 -15.46 -2.64 -11.53
CA HIS A 35 -14.95 -3.98 -11.83
C HIS A 35 -16.01 -5.05 -11.48
N ASN A 36 -15.73 -6.32 -11.83
CA ASN A 36 -16.62 -7.46 -11.54
C ASN A 36 -16.32 -8.15 -10.20
N ILE A 37 -15.23 -7.75 -9.51
CA ILE A 37 -14.82 -8.27 -8.20
C ILE A 37 -14.42 -7.11 -7.27
N PRO A 38 -14.48 -7.32 -5.93
CA PRO A 38 -13.98 -6.36 -4.95
C PRO A 38 -12.46 -6.43 -4.82
N GLY A 39 -11.88 -5.45 -4.14
CA GLY A 39 -10.50 -5.45 -3.68
C GLY A 39 -9.65 -4.31 -4.25
N GLY A 40 -9.89 -3.88 -5.48
CA GLY A 40 -9.03 -2.90 -6.15
C GLY A 40 -7.63 -3.47 -6.37
N ALA A 41 -6.60 -2.98 -5.63
CA ALA A 41 -5.27 -3.56 -5.64
C ALA A 41 -5.14 -4.79 -4.72
N ALA A 42 -6.03 -4.94 -3.72
CA ALA A 42 -6.08 -6.09 -2.82
C ALA A 42 -6.94 -7.19 -3.46
N THR A 43 -6.42 -7.80 -4.51
CA THR A 43 -7.11 -8.76 -5.37
C THR A 43 -6.12 -9.78 -5.93
N SER A 44 -6.65 -10.83 -6.54
CA SER A 44 -5.90 -11.85 -7.28
C SER A 44 -6.39 -11.98 -8.72
N PHE A 45 -5.64 -12.69 -9.53
CA PHE A 45 -6.05 -13.10 -10.88
C PHE A 45 -5.48 -14.47 -11.24
N CYS A 46 -6.19 -15.25 -12.08
CA CYS A 46 -5.75 -16.58 -12.50
C CYS A 46 -5.06 -16.57 -13.87
N ARG A 47 -3.98 -17.36 -13.98
CA ARG A 47 -3.37 -17.78 -15.24
C ARG A 47 -2.95 -19.25 -15.11
N GLY A 48 -3.28 -20.04 -16.14
CA GLY A 48 -3.08 -21.48 -16.07
C GLY A 48 -3.72 -22.05 -14.80
N ARG A 49 -2.93 -22.72 -13.99
CA ARG A 49 -3.35 -23.27 -12.69
C ARG A 49 -3.02 -22.37 -11.49
N PHE A 50 -2.40 -21.20 -11.71
CA PHE A 50 -1.98 -20.29 -10.65
C PHE A 50 -3.00 -19.18 -10.41
N GLU A 51 -3.20 -18.84 -9.14
CA GLU A 51 -3.87 -17.63 -8.71
C GLU A 51 -2.83 -16.68 -8.12
N PHE A 52 -2.54 -15.59 -8.85
CA PHE A 52 -1.49 -14.63 -8.49
C PHE A 52 -2.02 -13.52 -7.60
N GLU A 53 -1.30 -13.25 -6.51
CA GLU A 53 -1.50 -12.08 -5.65
C GLU A 53 -0.98 -10.81 -6.34
N VAL A 54 -1.81 -9.74 -6.37
CA VAL A 54 -1.47 -8.53 -7.13
C VAL A 54 -0.51 -7.61 -6.40
N ALA A 55 -0.73 -7.33 -5.11
CA ALA A 55 -0.05 -6.23 -4.45
C ALA A 55 0.43 -6.51 -3.02
N LEU A 56 -0.10 -7.51 -2.33
CA LEU A 56 0.29 -7.78 -0.95
C LEU A 56 1.61 -8.56 -0.90
N HIS A 57 2.67 -7.93 -0.41
CA HIS A 57 3.93 -8.61 -0.14
C HIS A 57 4.00 -9.13 1.29
N GLN A 58 3.74 -8.25 2.24
CA GLN A 58 3.72 -8.54 3.67
C GLN A 58 2.65 -7.67 4.33
N LEU A 59 1.86 -8.27 5.22
CA LEU A 59 0.84 -7.56 5.98
C LEU A 59 1.43 -7.07 7.31
N SER A 60 1.40 -5.76 7.52
CA SER A 60 1.86 -5.14 8.78
C SER A 60 0.71 -4.91 9.76
N GLY A 61 1.04 -4.72 11.04
CA GLY A 61 0.08 -4.27 12.04
C GLY A 61 -0.95 -5.31 12.49
N MET A 62 -0.70 -6.61 12.23
CA MET A 62 -1.56 -7.68 12.71
C MET A 62 -1.30 -7.98 14.19
N GLY A 63 -0.09 -8.36 14.55
CA GLY A 63 0.19 -8.86 15.88
C GLY A 63 -0.55 -10.16 16.20
N THR A 64 -0.51 -10.55 17.47
CA THR A 64 -1.24 -11.73 17.98
C THR A 64 -2.58 -11.33 18.62
N PRO A 65 -3.50 -12.27 18.89
CA PRO A 65 -4.72 -11.97 19.65
C PRO A 65 -4.45 -11.33 21.02
N ASP A 66 -3.37 -11.76 21.71
CA ASP A 66 -2.99 -11.21 23.03
C ASP A 66 -2.28 -9.85 22.93
N LYS A 67 -1.68 -9.54 21.78
CA LYS A 67 -1.02 -8.27 21.49
C LYS A 67 -1.44 -7.77 20.11
N PRO A 68 -2.70 -7.33 19.95
CA PRO A 68 -3.23 -6.94 18.64
C PRO A 68 -2.58 -5.66 18.14
N GLY A 69 -2.19 -5.68 16.86
CA GLY A 69 -1.80 -4.49 16.14
C GLY A 69 -3.02 -3.68 15.68
N LEU A 70 -2.74 -2.54 15.05
CA LEU A 70 -3.80 -1.62 14.60
C LEU A 70 -4.70 -2.25 13.52
N LEU A 71 -4.16 -3.09 12.67
CA LEU A 71 -4.93 -3.77 11.63
C LEU A 71 -5.84 -4.84 12.23
N ARG A 72 -5.32 -5.71 13.10
CA ARG A 72 -6.14 -6.70 13.80
C ARG A 72 -7.28 -6.04 14.56
N THR A 73 -6.98 -4.99 15.34
CA THR A 73 -8.02 -4.21 16.04
C THR A 73 -9.10 -3.67 15.09
N ALA A 74 -8.71 -3.25 13.88
CA ALA A 74 -9.65 -2.76 12.87
C ALA A 74 -10.52 -3.89 12.31
N LEU A 75 -9.94 -5.06 11.99
CA LEU A 75 -10.65 -6.22 11.45
C LEU A 75 -11.56 -6.87 12.50
N ASP A 76 -11.10 -6.98 13.76
CA ASP A 76 -11.91 -7.41 14.90
C ASP A 76 -13.11 -6.47 15.11
N GLY A 77 -12.85 -5.15 15.02
CA GLY A 77 -13.88 -4.13 15.09
C GLY A 77 -14.93 -4.21 13.97
N LEU A 78 -14.55 -4.70 12.79
CA LEU A 78 -15.49 -5.00 11.70
C LEU A 78 -16.21 -6.34 11.93
N GLY A 79 -15.59 -7.30 12.61
CA GLY A 79 -16.08 -8.66 12.82
C GLY A 79 -15.77 -9.58 11.65
N VAL A 80 -14.56 -9.44 11.06
CA VAL A 80 -14.10 -10.25 9.91
C VAL A 80 -12.84 -11.05 10.21
N SER A 81 -12.22 -10.88 11.37
CA SER A 81 -10.97 -11.57 11.72
C SER A 81 -11.12 -13.08 11.79
N ASP A 82 -12.26 -13.56 12.28
CA ASP A 82 -12.54 -15.02 12.44
C ASP A 82 -12.84 -15.72 11.11
N ASP A 83 -13.12 -14.96 10.04
CA ASP A 83 -13.33 -15.47 8.69
C ASP A 83 -12.02 -15.63 7.90
N LEU A 84 -10.87 -15.30 8.51
CA LEU A 84 -9.56 -15.21 7.86
C LEU A 84 -8.50 -15.97 8.65
N GLU A 85 -7.61 -16.63 7.92
CA GLU A 85 -6.40 -17.24 8.48
C GLU A 85 -5.18 -16.39 8.12
N PHE A 86 -4.37 -16.08 9.13
CA PHE A 86 -3.15 -15.28 8.99
C PHE A 86 -1.94 -16.13 9.33
N VAL A 87 -1.00 -16.20 8.41
CA VAL A 87 0.25 -16.96 8.55
C VAL A 87 1.37 -16.00 8.89
N GLU A 88 2.08 -16.22 10.01
CA GLU A 88 3.25 -15.40 10.39
C GLU A 88 4.41 -15.68 9.43
N ILE A 89 5.01 -14.61 8.89
CA ILE A 89 6.21 -14.69 8.07
C ILE A 89 7.44 -14.64 8.97
N SER A 90 8.34 -15.60 8.85
CA SER A 90 9.50 -15.77 9.74
C SER A 90 10.63 -14.77 9.48
N ASP A 91 10.66 -14.15 8.30
CA ASP A 91 11.65 -13.15 7.90
C ASP A 91 11.00 -11.76 7.77
N LEU A 92 11.76 -10.75 8.18
CA LEU A 92 11.38 -9.37 7.93
C LEU A 92 11.67 -9.00 6.46
N TYR A 93 12.89 -9.29 6.04
CA TYR A 93 13.31 -9.27 4.64
C TYR A 93 14.66 -9.96 4.47
N HIS A 94 14.91 -10.42 3.27
CA HIS A 94 16.20 -10.88 2.78
C HIS A 94 16.79 -9.87 1.79
N ILE A 95 18.08 -9.61 1.88
CA ILE A 95 18.82 -8.84 0.88
C ILE A 95 19.66 -9.81 0.08
N ALA A 96 19.54 -9.70 -1.25
CA ALA A 96 20.35 -10.46 -2.18
C ALA A 96 20.93 -9.56 -3.27
N THR A 97 22.22 -9.76 -3.58
CA THR A 97 22.91 -9.04 -4.66
C THR A 97 23.57 -10.02 -5.62
N PRO A 98 23.83 -9.63 -6.89
CA PRO A 98 24.50 -10.49 -7.89
C PRO A 98 25.91 -10.92 -7.48
N ASP A 99 26.65 -10.11 -6.72
CA ASP A 99 28.00 -10.40 -6.25
C ASP A 99 28.02 -11.37 -5.03
N GLY A 100 26.86 -11.90 -4.64
CA GLY A 100 26.73 -12.93 -3.62
C GLY A 100 26.54 -12.41 -2.20
N PHE A 101 26.36 -11.11 -1.98
CA PHE A 101 25.95 -10.64 -0.64
C PHE A 101 24.56 -11.18 -0.31
N ARG A 102 24.41 -11.75 0.88
CA ARG A 102 23.17 -12.30 1.43
C ARG A 102 23.04 -11.90 2.89
N LEU A 103 21.87 -11.38 3.27
CA LEU A 103 21.56 -11.00 4.65
C LEU A 103 20.05 -11.13 4.90
N THR A 104 19.65 -11.95 5.85
CA THR A 104 18.27 -12.06 6.31
C THR A 104 18.09 -11.32 7.63
N ILE A 105 17.15 -10.41 7.69
CA ILE A 105 16.72 -9.70 8.89
C ILE A 105 15.44 -10.37 9.41
N ARG A 106 15.49 -10.82 10.67
CA ARG A 106 14.34 -11.43 11.35
C ARG A 106 13.48 -10.35 12.04
N PRO A 107 12.16 -10.57 12.21
CA PRO A 107 11.25 -9.64 12.90
C PRO A 107 11.39 -9.75 14.43
N ASP A 108 12.63 -9.67 14.89
CA ASP A 108 13.04 -9.64 16.29
C ASP A 108 14.25 -8.70 16.41
N ARG A 109 14.16 -7.74 17.32
CA ARG A 109 15.18 -6.71 17.47
C ARG A 109 16.57 -7.27 17.78
N ALA A 110 16.65 -8.26 18.68
CA ALA A 110 17.94 -8.82 19.09
C ALA A 110 18.58 -9.63 17.95
N GLN A 111 17.76 -10.43 17.23
CA GLN A 111 18.23 -11.20 16.09
C GLN A 111 18.64 -10.29 14.92
N ALA A 112 17.87 -9.23 14.65
CA ALA A 112 18.22 -8.23 13.62
C ALA A 112 19.58 -7.57 13.93
N ILE A 113 19.78 -7.10 15.17
CA ILE A 113 21.04 -6.51 15.61
C ILE A 113 22.20 -7.53 15.50
N ALA A 114 21.98 -8.78 15.91
CA ALA A 114 23.00 -9.82 15.83
C ALA A 114 23.43 -10.11 14.38
N ALA A 115 22.47 -10.23 13.45
CA ALA A 115 22.74 -10.44 12.02
C ALA A 115 23.53 -9.26 11.41
N LEU A 116 23.16 -8.03 11.77
CA LEU A 116 23.87 -6.84 11.32
C LEU A 116 25.27 -6.73 11.94
N HIS A 117 25.45 -7.09 13.21
CA HIS A 117 26.77 -7.11 13.87
C HIS A 117 27.73 -8.13 13.25
N GLU A 118 27.20 -9.24 12.75
CA GLU A 118 27.98 -10.26 12.06
C GLU A 118 28.47 -9.73 10.70
N LYS A 119 27.60 -9.13 9.93
CA LYS A 119 27.90 -8.60 8.58
C LYS A 119 28.70 -7.29 8.61
N PHE A 120 28.47 -6.44 9.61
CA PHE A 120 29.08 -5.10 9.73
C PHE A 120 29.77 -4.91 11.08
N PRO A 121 30.83 -5.70 11.38
CA PRO A 121 31.47 -5.69 12.70
C PRO A 121 32.11 -4.35 13.07
N HIS A 122 32.42 -3.50 12.09
CA HIS A 122 33.00 -2.16 12.28
C HIS A 122 31.94 -1.09 12.64
N GLU A 123 30.64 -1.40 12.54
CA GLU A 123 29.52 -0.46 12.82
C GLU A 123 28.69 -0.89 14.07
N LYS A 124 29.15 -1.86 14.86
CA LYS A 124 28.37 -2.46 15.98
C LYS A 124 27.73 -1.43 16.91
N GLU A 125 28.54 -0.48 17.41
CA GLU A 125 28.04 0.51 18.35
C GLU A 125 27.02 1.47 17.68
N ALA A 126 27.25 1.81 16.42
CA ALA A 126 26.35 2.66 15.66
C ALA A 126 25.01 1.95 15.40
N ILE A 127 25.04 0.64 15.06
CA ILE A 127 23.84 -0.19 14.89
C ILE A 127 23.03 -0.19 16.18
N GLN A 128 23.65 -0.43 17.33
CA GLN A 128 22.94 -0.44 18.62
C GLN A 128 22.24 0.90 18.88
N ARG A 129 22.96 2.03 18.72
CA ARG A 129 22.41 3.37 18.92
C ARG A 129 21.28 3.69 17.93
N TYR A 130 21.36 3.21 16.69
CA TYR A 130 20.30 3.41 15.69
C TYR A 130 19.02 2.66 16.06
N PHE A 131 19.12 1.41 16.51
CA PHE A 131 17.95 0.64 16.98
C PHE A 131 17.35 1.24 18.27
N ASP A 132 18.18 1.83 19.14
CA ASP A 132 17.67 2.59 20.29
C ASP A 132 16.90 3.84 19.83
N LEU A 133 17.38 4.54 18.80
CA LEU A 133 16.64 5.66 18.21
C LEU A 133 15.31 5.21 17.64
N LEU A 134 15.26 4.11 16.88
CA LEU A 134 14.01 3.58 16.31
C LEU A 134 12.98 3.27 17.41
N THR A 135 13.40 2.60 18.48
CA THR A 135 12.53 2.25 19.60
C THR A 135 12.01 3.50 20.33
N ASN A 136 12.90 4.44 20.65
CA ASN A 136 12.52 5.68 21.34
C ASN A 136 11.61 6.55 20.47
N PHE A 137 11.87 6.62 19.15
CA PHE A 137 11.02 7.33 18.21
C PHE A 137 9.62 6.73 18.16
N ALA A 138 9.51 5.40 18.07
CA ALA A 138 8.23 4.72 18.02
C ALA A 138 7.42 4.93 19.31
N ASN A 139 8.07 4.87 20.47
CA ASN A 139 7.42 5.14 21.76
C ASN A 139 6.90 6.59 21.84
N ASP A 140 7.70 7.56 21.40
CA ASP A 140 7.32 8.97 21.32
C ASP A 140 6.11 9.15 20.38
N PHE A 141 6.14 8.49 19.20
CA PHE A 141 5.06 8.55 18.21
C PHE A 141 3.74 7.97 18.77
N ILE A 142 3.82 6.80 19.39
CA ILE A 142 2.65 6.14 19.99
C ILE A 142 2.06 7.01 21.08
N GLY A 143 2.90 7.54 21.98
CA GLY A 143 2.44 8.44 23.05
C GLY A 143 1.74 9.67 22.52
N ALA A 144 2.38 10.37 21.57
CA ALA A 144 1.87 11.63 21.05
C ALA A 144 0.61 11.46 20.16
N PHE A 145 0.60 10.46 19.25
CA PHE A 145 -0.42 10.38 18.20
C PHE A 145 -1.42 9.25 18.37
N ILE A 146 -1.01 8.09 18.87
CA ILE A 146 -1.94 6.97 19.06
C ILE A 146 -2.75 7.19 20.35
N PHE A 147 -2.08 7.49 21.46
CA PHE A 147 -2.74 7.83 22.71
C PHE A 147 -3.25 9.27 22.77
N ARG A 148 -2.94 10.10 21.74
CA ARG A 148 -3.41 11.49 21.59
C ARG A 148 -3.16 12.33 22.84
N ASP A 149 -1.92 12.30 23.35
CA ASP A 149 -1.53 13.07 24.52
C ASP A 149 -1.76 14.58 24.29
N PRO A 150 -2.67 15.22 25.06
CA PRO A 150 -2.95 16.64 24.89
C PRO A 150 -1.77 17.54 25.30
N GLU A 151 -0.81 17.01 26.06
CA GLU A 151 0.39 17.70 26.50
C GLU A 151 1.63 17.39 25.64
N ALA A 152 1.40 16.87 24.42
CA ALA A 152 2.50 16.55 23.51
C ALA A 152 3.38 17.78 23.25
N SER A 153 4.68 17.66 23.53
CA SER A 153 5.67 18.74 23.43
C SER A 153 7.05 18.18 23.06
N ARG A 154 7.95 19.08 22.60
CA ARG A 154 9.33 18.71 22.30
C ARG A 154 10.10 18.19 23.51
N GLN A 155 9.76 18.63 24.72
CA GLN A 155 10.38 18.13 25.94
C GLN A 155 9.91 16.72 26.27
N LYS A 156 8.62 16.43 26.08
CA LYS A 156 8.01 15.14 26.40
C LYS A 156 8.34 14.07 25.37
N TYR A 157 8.43 14.44 24.07
CA TYR A 157 8.65 13.55 22.94
C TYR A 157 9.82 13.99 22.07
N PRO A 158 11.07 14.05 22.62
CA PRO A 158 12.20 14.67 21.95
C PRO A 158 12.64 13.95 20.67
N HIS A 159 12.57 12.61 20.63
CA HIS A 159 13.00 11.82 19.47
C HIS A 159 12.07 12.03 18.27
N LEU A 160 10.76 12.11 18.51
CA LEU A 160 9.75 12.43 17.51
C LEU A 160 9.99 13.82 16.91
N TYR A 161 9.96 14.86 17.73
CA TYR A 161 10.04 16.25 17.26
C TYR A 161 11.39 16.61 16.62
N LYS A 162 12.47 15.91 17.01
CA LYS A 162 13.81 16.12 16.46
C LYS A 162 14.00 15.49 15.09
N ASN A 163 13.33 14.33 14.83
CA ASN A 163 13.72 13.47 13.72
C ASN A 163 12.60 13.18 12.71
N ALA A 164 11.32 13.38 13.04
CA ALA A 164 10.17 12.96 12.23
C ALA A 164 10.26 13.35 10.75
N PHE A 165 10.66 14.57 10.47
CA PHE A 165 10.67 15.16 9.12
C PHE A 165 12.05 15.20 8.46
N LYS A 166 13.10 14.70 9.14
CA LYS A 166 14.41 14.58 8.51
C LYS A 166 14.38 13.51 7.43
N PRO A 167 15.09 13.69 6.31
CA PRO A 167 15.31 12.60 5.36
C PRO A 167 15.94 11.38 6.03
N VAL A 168 15.51 10.18 5.61
CA VAL A 168 16.11 8.92 6.09
C VAL A 168 17.61 8.91 5.87
N SER A 169 18.09 9.34 4.70
CA SER A 169 19.51 9.42 4.39
C SER A 169 20.29 10.27 5.39
N GLN A 170 19.76 11.43 5.80
CA GLN A 170 20.40 12.30 6.79
C GLN A 170 20.55 11.62 8.16
N ILE A 171 19.55 10.85 8.56
CA ILE A 171 19.63 10.06 9.80
C ILE A 171 20.70 8.99 9.66
N LEU A 172 20.66 8.18 8.59
CA LEU A 172 21.63 7.10 8.36
C LEU A 172 23.07 7.65 8.28
N ASP A 173 23.30 8.75 7.57
CA ASP A 173 24.62 9.39 7.48
C ASP A 173 25.15 9.89 8.84
N SER A 174 24.26 10.19 9.80
CA SER A 174 24.68 10.58 11.16
C SER A 174 25.09 9.39 12.03
N PHE A 175 24.80 8.16 11.63
CA PHE A 175 25.15 6.95 12.36
C PHE A 175 26.24 6.12 11.67
N PHE A 176 26.19 6.00 10.33
CA PHE A 176 26.93 4.99 9.58
C PHE A 176 27.81 5.57 8.48
N SER A 177 28.95 4.95 8.29
CA SER A 177 29.86 5.20 7.17
C SER A 177 29.68 4.20 6.02
N ASP A 178 29.29 2.98 6.35
CA ASP A 178 29.15 1.87 5.41
C ASP A 178 27.95 2.05 4.47
N ALA A 179 28.20 2.09 3.15
CA ALA A 179 27.16 2.31 2.15
C ALA A 179 26.18 1.13 2.03
N MET A 180 26.68 -0.12 2.15
CA MET A 180 25.83 -1.30 2.10
C MET A 180 24.89 -1.34 3.30
N LEU A 181 25.40 -1.05 4.51
CA LEU A 181 24.58 -0.97 5.71
C LEU A 181 23.48 0.07 5.59
N LYS A 182 23.79 1.25 5.08
CA LYS A 182 22.79 2.31 4.83
C LYS A 182 21.70 1.85 3.84
N ALA A 183 22.09 1.20 2.76
CA ALA A 183 21.15 0.64 1.78
C ALA A 183 20.26 -0.44 2.40
N VAL A 184 20.83 -1.37 3.16
CA VAL A 184 20.11 -2.45 3.89
C VAL A 184 19.07 -1.86 4.85
N LEU A 185 19.44 -0.86 5.67
CA LEU A 185 18.57 -0.27 6.69
C LEU A 185 17.51 0.67 6.11
N SER A 186 17.64 1.08 4.87
CA SER A 186 16.66 1.94 4.20
C SER A 186 15.79 1.21 3.18
N VAL A 187 15.98 -0.08 2.96
CA VAL A 187 15.39 -0.85 1.85
C VAL A 187 13.88 -0.73 1.73
N TYR A 188 13.16 -0.51 2.83
CA TYR A 188 11.72 -0.29 2.82
C TYR A 188 11.26 0.99 2.08
N TRP A 189 12.20 1.84 1.61
CA TRP A 189 11.82 2.90 0.68
C TRP A 189 11.13 2.33 -0.57
N GLY A 190 11.48 1.07 -0.96
CA GLY A 190 10.81 0.33 -2.02
C GLY A 190 9.32 0.08 -1.78
N TYR A 191 8.88 -0.01 -0.51
CA TYR A 191 7.46 -0.09 -0.15
C TYR A 191 6.77 1.27 -0.03
N LEU A 192 7.53 2.36 0.04
CA LEU A 192 7.03 3.72 0.28
C LEU A 192 7.07 4.60 -0.97
N GLY A 193 7.77 4.16 -2.03
CA GLY A 193 7.80 4.83 -3.32
C GLY A 193 8.60 6.13 -3.38
N VAL A 194 9.39 6.43 -2.33
CA VAL A 194 10.15 7.69 -2.21
C VAL A 194 11.58 7.36 -1.78
N PRO A 195 12.62 7.86 -2.47
CA PRO A 195 14.01 7.57 -2.11
C PRO A 195 14.37 8.11 -0.73
N PRO A 196 15.36 7.50 -0.04
CA PRO A 196 15.77 7.87 1.32
C PRO A 196 16.15 9.34 1.52
N THR A 197 16.59 10.04 0.46
CA THR A 197 16.88 11.48 0.47
C THR A 197 15.65 12.36 0.61
N ARG A 198 14.45 11.85 0.28
CA ARG A 198 13.19 12.60 0.31
C ARG A 198 12.19 12.03 1.31
N LEU A 199 12.36 10.76 1.67
CA LEU A 199 11.49 10.05 2.60
C LEU A 199 11.68 10.57 4.03
N ALA A 200 10.60 10.99 4.68
CA ALA A 200 10.64 11.38 6.08
C ALA A 200 10.92 10.18 6.98
N PHE A 201 11.83 10.36 7.96
CA PHE A 201 12.23 9.30 8.89
C PHE A 201 11.06 8.68 9.64
N ALA A 202 10.01 9.45 9.93
CA ALA A 202 8.82 8.95 10.59
C ALA A 202 8.19 7.75 9.87
N TYR A 203 8.13 7.76 8.54
CA TYR A 203 7.58 6.63 7.77
C TYR A 203 8.45 5.39 7.88
N MET A 204 9.78 5.56 7.70
CA MET A 204 10.72 4.45 7.79
C MET A 204 10.76 3.84 9.20
N ALA A 205 10.80 4.69 10.24
CA ALA A 205 10.82 4.22 11.62
C ALA A 205 9.54 3.47 11.99
N MET A 206 8.39 3.96 11.55
CA MET A 206 7.10 3.34 11.90
C MET A 206 6.85 2.05 11.13
N ILE A 207 7.22 1.95 9.83
CA ILE A 207 7.08 0.69 9.09
C ILE A 207 7.99 -0.39 9.71
N PHE A 208 9.23 -0.05 10.02
CA PHE A 208 10.17 -0.97 10.65
C PHE A 208 9.66 -1.43 12.03
N PHE A 209 9.18 -0.46 12.85
CA PHE A 209 8.62 -0.76 14.16
C PHE A 209 7.40 -1.70 14.05
N GLN A 210 6.47 -1.41 13.15
CA GLN A 210 5.26 -2.23 13.00
C GLN A 210 5.60 -3.68 12.65
N TYR A 211 6.53 -3.91 11.74
CA TYR A 211 6.96 -5.25 11.38
C TYR A 211 7.76 -5.96 12.49
N ALA A 212 8.66 -5.24 13.15
CA ALA A 212 9.44 -5.83 14.24
C ALA A 212 8.58 -6.16 15.47
N GLU A 213 7.62 -5.28 15.80
CA GLU A 213 6.79 -5.40 17.02
C GLU A 213 5.58 -6.32 16.83
N PHE A 214 4.92 -6.26 15.66
CA PHE A 214 3.68 -6.98 15.39
C PHE A 214 3.85 -8.11 14.38
N LYS A 215 5.07 -8.37 13.93
CA LYS A 215 5.45 -9.35 12.92
C LYS A 215 4.84 -9.10 11.55
N PRO A 216 5.48 -9.54 10.47
CA PRO A 216 4.86 -9.61 9.15
C PRO A 216 3.96 -10.85 9.06
N PHE A 217 2.84 -10.70 8.35
CA PHE A 217 1.91 -11.80 8.10
C PHE A 217 1.59 -11.93 6.62
N HIS A 218 1.20 -13.12 6.22
CA HIS A 218 0.51 -13.44 4.98
C HIS A 218 -0.96 -13.75 5.27
N ILE A 219 -1.85 -13.48 4.33
CA ILE A 219 -3.26 -13.88 4.39
C ILE A 219 -3.39 -15.18 3.60
N LYS A 220 -3.82 -16.27 4.22
CA LYS A 220 -4.08 -17.53 3.51
C LYS A 220 -5.08 -17.29 2.39
N SER A 221 -4.80 -17.79 1.20
CA SER A 221 -5.55 -17.49 -0.03
C SER A 221 -5.46 -16.01 -0.49
N GLY A 222 -4.47 -15.25 -0.05
CA GLY A 222 -4.15 -13.92 -0.54
C GLY A 222 -5.10 -12.80 -0.12
N SER A 223 -4.87 -11.62 -0.65
CA SER A 223 -5.65 -10.41 -0.32
C SER A 223 -7.10 -10.45 -0.85
N GLN A 224 -7.39 -11.27 -1.86
CA GLN A 224 -8.76 -11.47 -2.34
C GLN A 224 -9.66 -12.07 -1.25
N ALA A 225 -9.13 -12.99 -0.42
CA ALA A 225 -9.86 -13.55 0.71
C ALA A 225 -10.29 -12.47 1.69
N LEU A 226 -9.39 -11.53 2.04
CA LEU A 226 -9.72 -10.39 2.90
C LEU A 226 -10.80 -9.50 2.27
N SER A 227 -10.65 -9.18 0.99
CA SER A 227 -11.62 -8.35 0.26
C SER A 227 -13.01 -8.98 0.24
N ASN A 228 -13.07 -10.31 0.03
CA ASN A 228 -14.31 -11.08 0.05
C ASN A 228 -14.92 -11.16 1.46
N ALA A 229 -14.12 -11.35 2.51
CA ALA A 229 -14.61 -11.39 3.90
C ALA A 229 -15.26 -10.06 4.29
N ILE A 230 -14.63 -8.92 3.97
CA ILE A 230 -15.19 -7.59 4.24
C ILE A 230 -16.47 -7.35 3.43
N LEU A 231 -16.50 -7.77 2.15
CA LEU A 231 -17.70 -7.67 1.33
C LEU A 231 -18.84 -8.51 1.88
N ASN A 232 -18.58 -9.76 2.26
CA ASN A 232 -19.58 -10.67 2.83
C ASN A 232 -20.16 -10.08 4.14
N LYS A 233 -19.31 -9.52 4.98
CA LYS A 233 -19.75 -8.80 6.19
C LYS A 233 -20.64 -7.61 5.84
N PHE A 234 -20.25 -6.78 4.87
CA PHE A 234 -21.06 -5.67 4.38
C PHE A 234 -22.45 -6.10 3.93
N LEU A 235 -22.54 -7.20 3.15
CA LEU A 235 -23.79 -7.74 2.66
C LEU A 235 -24.64 -8.33 3.78
N SER A 236 -24.03 -9.05 4.74
CA SER A 236 -24.73 -9.64 5.88
C SER A 236 -25.33 -8.57 6.82
N ASP A 237 -24.71 -7.38 6.87
CA ASP A 237 -25.22 -6.23 7.61
C ASP A 237 -26.26 -5.41 6.80
N GLY A 238 -26.75 -5.92 5.66
CA GLY A 238 -27.82 -5.30 4.87
C GLY A 238 -27.34 -4.30 3.83
N GLY A 239 -26.04 -4.21 3.56
CA GLY A 239 -25.49 -3.35 2.52
C GLY A 239 -25.85 -3.81 1.09
N THR A 240 -25.85 -2.89 0.14
CA THR A 240 -26.10 -3.15 -1.28
C THR A 240 -24.86 -2.89 -2.11
N VAL A 241 -24.40 -3.86 -2.92
CA VAL A 241 -23.30 -3.69 -3.86
C VAL A 241 -23.77 -3.80 -5.31
N ARG A 242 -23.17 -2.99 -6.18
CA ARG A 242 -23.34 -3.07 -7.63
C ARG A 242 -21.96 -3.17 -8.28
N PHE A 243 -21.64 -4.35 -8.82
CA PHE A 243 -20.48 -4.60 -9.66
C PHE A 243 -20.76 -4.22 -11.12
N ASN A 244 -19.70 -4.07 -11.93
CA ASN A 244 -19.77 -3.57 -13.30
C ASN A 244 -20.57 -2.25 -13.41
N CYS A 245 -20.55 -1.45 -12.33
CA CYS A 245 -21.38 -0.27 -12.14
C CYS A 245 -20.51 0.89 -11.63
N GLY A 246 -19.71 1.47 -12.53
CA GLY A 246 -18.88 2.63 -12.21
C GLY A 246 -19.72 3.88 -11.97
N ALA A 247 -19.30 4.74 -11.05
CA ALA A 247 -19.82 6.09 -10.94
C ALA A 247 -19.36 6.91 -12.16
N LYS A 248 -20.27 7.69 -12.73
CA LYS A 248 -20.03 8.65 -13.83
C LYS A 248 -20.04 10.10 -13.35
N GLU A 249 -20.91 10.39 -12.35
CA GLU A 249 -21.06 11.76 -11.86
C GLU A 249 -21.48 11.75 -10.40
N ILE A 250 -20.88 12.60 -9.60
CA ILE A 250 -21.34 12.97 -8.26
C ILE A 250 -22.13 14.27 -8.40
N LEU A 251 -23.43 14.19 -8.16
CA LEU A 251 -24.33 15.34 -8.27
C LEU A 251 -24.06 16.30 -7.11
N VAL A 252 -23.74 17.55 -7.45
CA VAL A 252 -23.51 18.63 -6.49
C VAL A 252 -24.44 19.79 -6.80
N ALA A 253 -25.07 20.38 -5.79
CA ALA A 253 -25.83 21.63 -5.89
C ALA A 253 -25.64 22.44 -4.60
N ASP A 254 -25.42 23.74 -4.76
CA ASP A 254 -25.22 24.70 -3.66
C ASP A 254 -24.10 24.24 -2.69
N GLY A 255 -23.00 23.70 -3.26
CA GLY A 255 -21.86 23.19 -2.49
C GLY A 255 -22.12 21.90 -1.71
N ASN A 256 -23.24 21.20 -1.94
CA ASN A 256 -23.65 19.99 -1.24
C ASN A 256 -23.83 18.83 -2.21
N VAL A 257 -23.41 17.63 -1.81
CA VAL A 257 -23.69 16.38 -2.50
C VAL A 257 -25.21 16.13 -2.52
N LYS A 258 -25.72 15.62 -3.65
CA LYS A 258 -27.13 15.26 -3.85
C LYS A 258 -27.31 13.79 -4.26
N GLY A 259 -26.27 13.11 -4.69
CA GLY A 259 -26.31 11.73 -5.15
C GLY A 259 -25.24 11.40 -6.18
N VAL A 260 -25.42 10.28 -6.85
CA VAL A 260 -24.48 9.74 -7.86
C VAL A 260 -25.26 9.28 -9.09
N VAL A 261 -24.71 9.51 -10.28
CA VAL A 261 -25.14 8.93 -11.56
C VAL A 261 -24.11 7.86 -11.95
N THR A 262 -24.57 6.68 -12.33
CA THR A 262 -23.72 5.58 -12.79
C THR A 262 -23.36 5.71 -14.27
N ALA A 263 -22.40 4.94 -14.74
CA ALA A 263 -22.04 4.85 -16.16
C ALA A 263 -23.19 4.35 -17.04
N THR A 264 -24.14 3.59 -16.47
CA THR A 264 -25.37 3.14 -17.15
C THR A 264 -26.50 4.17 -17.13
N GLY A 265 -26.31 5.30 -16.45
CA GLY A 265 -27.30 6.40 -16.36
C GLY A 265 -28.29 6.27 -15.22
N GLU A 266 -28.17 5.25 -14.36
CA GLU A 266 -28.98 5.13 -13.15
C GLU A 266 -28.62 6.23 -12.16
N LYS A 267 -29.61 6.73 -11.42
CA LYS A 267 -29.43 7.83 -10.46
C LYS A 267 -29.83 7.39 -9.07
N PHE A 268 -28.93 7.58 -8.12
CA PHE A 268 -29.13 7.31 -6.70
C PHE A 268 -29.03 8.60 -5.90
N LYS A 269 -29.93 8.78 -4.91
CA LYS A 269 -29.91 9.95 -4.00
C LYS A 269 -29.11 9.64 -2.75
N SER A 270 -28.26 10.56 -2.35
CA SER A 270 -27.63 10.59 -1.02
C SER A 270 -27.10 11.99 -0.72
N ALA A 271 -27.10 12.37 0.53
CA ALA A 271 -26.41 13.58 1.01
C ALA A 271 -24.93 13.32 1.35
N HIS A 272 -24.48 12.06 1.35
CA HIS A 272 -23.14 11.66 1.70
C HIS A 272 -22.57 10.70 0.68
N VAL A 273 -21.36 11.01 0.18
CA VAL A 273 -20.59 10.16 -0.72
C VAL A 273 -19.20 9.97 -0.14
N ILE A 274 -18.73 8.73 -0.08
CA ILE A 274 -17.31 8.41 0.15
C ILE A 274 -16.73 8.00 -1.20
N SER A 275 -15.73 8.74 -1.68
CA SER A 275 -14.96 8.35 -2.87
C SER A 275 -13.68 7.62 -2.45
N ASN A 276 -13.57 6.35 -2.88
CA ASN A 276 -12.34 5.57 -2.83
C ASN A 276 -11.62 5.57 -4.20
N ALA A 277 -12.11 6.34 -5.15
CA ALA A 277 -11.41 6.66 -6.38
C ALA A 277 -10.31 7.71 -6.13
N SER A 278 -9.45 7.95 -7.12
CA SER A 278 -8.43 9.00 -6.98
C SER A 278 -9.09 10.36 -6.72
N GLN A 279 -8.45 11.19 -5.87
CA GLN A 279 -8.94 12.57 -5.65
C GLN A 279 -8.95 13.36 -6.97
N ILE A 280 -7.95 13.13 -7.82
CA ILE A 280 -7.87 13.77 -9.13
C ILE A 280 -9.10 13.39 -9.96
N SER A 281 -9.33 12.10 -10.22
CA SER A 281 -10.48 11.65 -11.01
C SER A 281 -11.80 12.06 -10.36
N THR A 282 -11.89 12.06 -9.03
CA THR A 282 -13.11 12.52 -8.34
C THR A 282 -13.44 13.97 -8.67
N TYR A 283 -12.47 14.88 -8.61
CA TYR A 283 -12.71 16.29 -8.87
C TYR A 283 -12.70 16.67 -10.34
N THR A 284 -11.96 15.94 -11.21
CA THR A 284 -11.84 16.32 -12.63
C THR A 284 -12.77 15.56 -13.57
N GLU A 285 -13.25 14.37 -13.13
CA GLU A 285 -14.07 13.50 -13.99
C GLU A 285 -15.46 13.24 -13.42
N LEU A 286 -15.59 13.12 -12.07
CA LEU A 286 -16.84 12.76 -11.44
C LEU A 286 -17.65 13.97 -10.95
N ILE A 287 -17.08 15.17 -10.89
CA ILE A 287 -17.78 16.39 -10.46
C ILE A 287 -17.70 17.42 -11.58
N ASP A 288 -18.86 18.03 -11.91
CA ASP A 288 -18.87 19.13 -12.86
C ASP A 288 -17.95 20.26 -12.39
N ALA A 289 -17.07 20.73 -13.28
CA ALA A 289 -16.01 21.69 -12.96
C ALA A 289 -16.54 22.99 -12.29
N GLN A 290 -17.76 23.41 -12.59
CA GLN A 290 -18.39 24.58 -11.95
C GLN A 290 -18.62 24.42 -10.45
N HIS A 291 -18.67 23.18 -9.95
CA HIS A 291 -18.87 22.85 -8.54
C HIS A 291 -17.58 22.58 -7.77
N VAL A 292 -16.42 22.52 -8.48
CA VAL A 292 -15.11 22.28 -7.83
C VAL A 292 -14.52 23.60 -7.35
N PRO A 293 -14.30 23.78 -6.03
CA PRO A 293 -13.68 25.00 -5.51
C PRO A 293 -12.25 25.22 -6.04
N GLU A 294 -11.90 26.46 -6.39
CA GLU A 294 -10.56 26.79 -6.93
C GLU A 294 -9.41 26.42 -5.96
N ALA A 295 -9.67 26.45 -4.66
CA ALA A 295 -8.71 26.01 -3.65
C ALA A 295 -8.28 24.54 -3.84
N VAL A 296 -9.20 23.66 -4.27
CA VAL A 296 -8.90 22.25 -4.58
C VAL A 296 -7.98 22.14 -5.79
N ASN A 297 -8.29 22.89 -6.86
CA ASN A 297 -7.47 22.90 -8.07
C ASN A 297 -6.04 23.39 -7.77
N THR A 298 -5.90 24.42 -6.94
CA THR A 298 -4.62 24.97 -6.52
C THR A 298 -3.82 23.96 -5.70
N GLU A 299 -4.47 23.29 -4.75
CA GLU A 299 -3.82 22.24 -3.93
C GLU A 299 -3.34 21.08 -4.80
N MET A 300 -4.19 20.55 -5.68
CA MET A 300 -3.84 19.41 -6.54
C MET A 300 -2.70 19.72 -7.51
N ARG A 301 -2.65 20.93 -8.08
CA ARG A 301 -1.52 21.37 -8.94
C ARG A 301 -0.18 21.41 -8.22
N GLY A 302 -0.18 21.62 -6.91
CA GLY A 302 1.04 21.64 -6.07
C GLY A 302 1.55 20.25 -5.67
N ARG A 303 0.80 19.17 -5.93
CA ARG A 303 1.14 17.80 -5.51
C ARG A 303 1.67 16.98 -6.68
N ARG A 304 2.55 16.03 -6.37
CA ARG A 304 3.11 15.11 -7.36
C ARG A 304 2.47 13.75 -7.23
N LEU A 305 2.23 13.11 -8.39
CA LEU A 305 1.82 11.70 -8.42
C LEU A 305 2.94 10.82 -7.91
N SER A 306 2.59 9.81 -7.13
CA SER A 306 3.52 8.77 -6.71
C SER A 306 3.94 7.89 -7.89
N THR A 307 4.91 7.02 -7.62
CA THR A 307 5.29 5.97 -8.55
C THR A 307 4.14 5.00 -8.81
N SER A 308 4.20 4.38 -9.97
CA SER A 308 3.55 3.14 -10.32
C SER A 308 4.54 1.98 -10.14
N ALA A 309 4.23 0.81 -10.68
CA ALA A 309 5.09 -0.36 -10.64
C ALA A 309 5.19 -1.03 -12.02
N PHE A 310 6.29 -1.73 -12.23
CA PHE A 310 6.43 -2.79 -13.22
C PHE A 310 6.51 -4.10 -12.44
N SER A 311 5.59 -5.02 -12.69
CA SER A 311 5.46 -6.26 -11.93
C SER A 311 5.50 -7.46 -12.87
N MET A 312 6.15 -8.51 -12.42
CA MET A 312 6.20 -9.80 -13.11
C MET A 312 5.74 -10.88 -12.15
N PHE A 313 4.74 -11.63 -12.54
CA PHE A 313 4.14 -12.74 -11.82
C PHE A 313 4.59 -14.03 -12.50
N ILE A 314 5.23 -14.93 -11.77
CA ILE A 314 5.81 -16.14 -12.32
C ILE A 314 5.35 -17.34 -11.52
N GLY A 315 4.75 -18.33 -12.19
CA GLY A 315 4.46 -19.65 -11.65
C GLY A 315 5.52 -20.66 -12.12
N PHE A 316 5.98 -21.51 -11.19
CA PHE A 316 7.03 -22.51 -11.44
C PHE A 316 6.48 -23.92 -11.22
N ASP A 317 7.03 -24.89 -11.93
CA ASP A 317 6.70 -26.30 -11.85
C ASP A 317 7.48 -27.08 -10.77
N CYS A 318 8.01 -26.37 -9.76
CA CYS A 318 8.81 -26.92 -8.68
C CYS A 318 8.60 -26.15 -7.37
N GLU A 319 9.07 -26.72 -6.27
CA GLU A 319 9.01 -26.09 -4.93
C GLU A 319 10.03 -24.95 -4.76
N PRO A 320 9.80 -23.97 -3.87
CA PRO A 320 10.70 -22.81 -3.71
C PRO A 320 12.14 -23.18 -3.41
N HIS A 321 12.36 -24.22 -2.60
CA HIS A 321 13.70 -24.63 -2.18
C HIS A 321 14.54 -25.17 -3.34
N GLU A 322 13.93 -25.74 -4.37
CA GLU A 322 14.61 -26.22 -5.59
C GLU A 322 15.18 -25.07 -6.41
N LEU A 323 14.56 -23.88 -6.29
CA LEU A 323 15.03 -22.63 -6.90
C LEU A 323 16.00 -21.85 -5.99
N GLY A 324 16.33 -22.37 -4.81
CA GLY A 324 17.14 -21.67 -3.80
C GLY A 324 16.41 -20.50 -3.12
N ILE A 325 15.07 -20.46 -3.20
CA ILE A 325 14.23 -19.46 -2.54
C ILE A 325 13.87 -19.99 -1.14
N THR A 326 14.39 -19.35 -0.10
CA THR A 326 14.25 -19.77 1.30
C THR A 326 13.56 -18.75 2.18
N GLU A 327 13.39 -17.52 1.69
CA GLU A 327 12.70 -16.44 2.39
C GLU A 327 11.49 -15.94 1.62
N SER A 328 10.46 -15.52 2.37
CA SER A 328 9.21 -15.05 1.78
C SER A 328 9.35 -13.73 1.04
N THR A 329 10.25 -12.86 1.50
CA THR A 329 10.45 -11.53 0.91
C THR A 329 11.93 -11.24 0.70
N SER A 330 12.32 -11.04 -0.55
CA SER A 330 13.68 -10.70 -0.94
C SER A 330 13.74 -9.35 -1.65
N PHE A 331 14.62 -8.47 -1.18
CA PHE A 331 15.00 -7.26 -1.90
C PHE A 331 16.26 -7.54 -2.72
N LEU A 332 16.14 -7.49 -4.03
CA LEU A 332 17.19 -7.78 -4.98
C LEU A 332 17.87 -6.46 -5.36
N MET A 333 19.07 -6.24 -4.84
CA MET A 333 19.80 -4.98 -4.96
C MET A 333 20.93 -5.13 -5.99
N ALA A 334 20.96 -4.23 -6.98
CA ALA A 334 22.07 -4.14 -7.93
C ALA A 334 23.21 -3.24 -7.42
N ASN A 335 22.89 -2.29 -6.55
CA ASN A 335 23.83 -1.30 -6.01
C ASN A 335 23.39 -0.79 -4.64
N THR A 336 24.22 0.04 -4.02
CA THR A 336 23.98 0.63 -2.68
C THR A 336 23.50 2.08 -2.74
N ASP A 337 23.05 2.56 -3.91
CA ASP A 337 22.62 3.94 -4.08
C ASP A 337 21.30 4.21 -3.33
N ILE A 338 21.33 5.22 -2.47
CA ILE A 338 20.16 5.72 -1.72
C ILE A 338 19.86 7.18 -2.08
N SER A 339 20.44 7.71 -3.16
CA SER A 339 20.36 9.11 -3.59
C SER A 339 19.14 9.41 -4.48
N ASP A 340 19.03 10.68 -4.87
CA ASP A 340 17.99 11.11 -5.82
C ASP A 340 18.12 10.52 -7.23
N ALA A 341 19.27 9.92 -7.59
CA ALA A 341 19.44 9.20 -8.85
C ALA A 341 18.45 8.03 -9.00
N ILE A 342 17.93 7.51 -7.88
CA ILE A 342 16.83 6.52 -7.87
C ILE A 342 15.62 7.05 -8.65
N VAL A 343 15.26 8.32 -8.50
CA VAL A 343 14.12 8.93 -9.21
C VAL A 343 14.35 8.96 -10.71
N ASP A 344 15.57 9.25 -11.15
CA ASP A 344 15.90 9.28 -12.58
C ASP A 344 15.82 7.87 -13.18
N ARG A 345 16.27 6.84 -12.45
CA ARG A 345 16.11 5.44 -12.87
C ARG A 345 14.64 5.02 -12.97
N MET A 346 13.82 5.34 -11.96
CA MET A 346 12.39 5.03 -11.99
C MET A 346 11.65 5.73 -13.16
N ARG A 347 12.20 6.81 -13.72
CA ARG A 347 11.66 7.52 -14.90
C ARG A 347 12.14 6.96 -16.23
N LYS A 348 13.14 6.09 -16.26
CA LYS A 348 13.53 5.35 -17.46
C LYS A 348 12.53 4.22 -17.73
N ILE A 349 12.36 3.88 -19.01
CA ILE A 349 11.56 2.71 -19.41
C ILE A 349 12.30 1.41 -19.06
N ASP A 350 13.58 1.35 -19.40
CA ASP A 350 14.40 0.16 -19.22
C ASP A 350 14.62 -0.16 -17.74
N ILE A 351 14.77 -1.44 -17.42
CA ILE A 351 15.04 -1.95 -16.08
C ILE A 351 16.49 -2.41 -16.07
N GLU A 352 17.36 -1.63 -15.45
CA GLU A 352 18.81 -1.85 -15.44
C GLU A 352 19.30 -2.26 -14.05
N ASP A 353 19.27 -1.32 -13.10
CA ASP A 353 19.87 -1.45 -11.77
C ASP A 353 18.94 -0.98 -10.63
N GLU A 354 17.64 -0.95 -10.87
CA GLU A 354 16.65 -0.62 -9.86
C GLU A 354 16.57 -1.69 -8.78
N LEU A 355 16.15 -1.25 -7.58
CA LEU A 355 15.73 -2.16 -6.53
C LEU A 355 14.52 -2.97 -7.00
N MET A 356 14.56 -4.29 -6.84
CA MET A 356 13.41 -5.17 -7.05
C MET A 356 13.00 -5.81 -5.73
N VAL A 357 11.71 -6.02 -5.55
CA VAL A 357 11.14 -6.79 -4.45
C VAL A 357 10.59 -8.08 -5.02
N MET A 358 11.01 -9.21 -4.51
CA MET A 358 10.48 -10.52 -4.86
C MET A 358 9.77 -11.12 -3.64
N SER A 359 8.53 -11.52 -3.80
CA SER A 359 7.76 -12.23 -2.79
C SER A 359 7.43 -13.62 -3.27
N CYS A 360 7.74 -14.63 -2.44
CA CYS A 360 7.36 -16.03 -2.63
C CYS A 360 6.44 -16.42 -1.46
N TYR A 361 5.16 -16.55 -1.72
CA TYR A 361 4.16 -16.81 -0.68
C TYR A 361 4.26 -18.24 -0.17
N ASP A 362 4.66 -19.18 -1.03
CA ASP A 362 4.78 -20.62 -0.74
C ASP A 362 5.81 -20.94 0.34
N VAL A 363 6.75 -20.03 0.62
CA VAL A 363 7.71 -20.19 1.75
C VAL A 363 7.00 -20.12 3.10
N ALA A 364 6.01 -19.25 3.26
CA ALA A 364 5.24 -19.11 4.49
C ALA A 364 3.95 -19.96 4.48
N ASP A 365 3.33 -20.11 3.32
CA ASP A 365 2.07 -20.85 3.09
C ASP A 365 2.27 -21.89 1.97
N PRO A 366 2.74 -23.10 2.28
CA PRO A 366 3.06 -24.12 1.25
C PRO A 366 1.87 -24.56 0.40
N ASP A 367 0.65 -24.24 0.81
CA ASP A 367 -0.58 -24.53 0.08
C ASP A 367 -1.05 -23.37 -0.82
N PHE A 368 -0.23 -22.28 -0.91
CA PHE A 368 -0.62 -21.09 -1.69
C PHE A 368 -0.65 -21.37 -3.21
N SER A 369 0.32 -22.10 -3.70
CA SER A 369 0.35 -22.59 -5.09
C SER A 369 -0.17 -24.04 -5.21
N PRO A 370 -0.48 -24.52 -6.42
CA PRO A 370 -0.82 -25.92 -6.64
C PRO A 370 0.29 -26.87 -6.16
N PRO A 371 -0.03 -28.11 -5.74
CA PRO A 371 0.97 -29.06 -5.27
C PRO A 371 2.14 -29.26 -6.22
N GLY A 372 3.37 -29.23 -5.71
CA GLY A 372 4.61 -29.36 -6.47
C GLY A 372 4.95 -28.14 -7.33
N ALA A 373 4.41 -27.01 -6.97
CA ALA A 373 4.62 -25.73 -7.66
C ALA A 373 4.88 -24.60 -6.66
N CYS A 374 5.40 -23.49 -7.14
CA CYS A 374 5.45 -22.24 -6.37
C CYS A 374 5.24 -21.04 -7.29
N GLN A 375 5.01 -19.88 -6.69
CA GLN A 375 4.87 -18.64 -7.44
C GLN A 375 5.60 -17.48 -6.77
N VAL A 376 6.08 -16.56 -7.61
CA VAL A 376 6.68 -15.31 -7.14
C VAL A 376 6.05 -14.11 -7.82
N ASN A 377 6.02 -13.01 -7.08
CA ASN A 377 5.76 -11.68 -7.62
C ASN A 377 7.06 -10.87 -7.52
N VAL A 378 7.56 -10.37 -8.65
CA VAL A 378 8.75 -9.50 -8.70
C VAL A 378 8.33 -8.12 -9.13
N VAL A 379 8.65 -7.11 -8.34
CA VAL A 379 8.20 -5.73 -8.54
C VAL A 379 9.36 -4.76 -8.52
N THR A 380 9.36 -3.80 -9.44
CA THR A 380 10.17 -2.58 -9.35
C THR A 380 9.31 -1.35 -9.56
N LEU A 381 9.70 -0.24 -8.93
CA LEU A 381 8.95 1.01 -9.03
C LEU A 381 9.29 1.75 -10.33
N LYS A 382 8.26 2.24 -11.02
CA LYS A 382 8.38 3.05 -12.24
C LYS A 382 7.36 4.18 -12.23
N TYR A 383 7.73 5.35 -12.76
CA TYR A 383 6.72 6.39 -13.02
C TYR A 383 5.91 6.06 -14.27
N GLY A 384 4.64 6.45 -14.29
CA GLY A 384 3.72 6.15 -15.40
C GLY A 384 3.87 7.05 -16.61
N ASP A 385 4.32 8.30 -16.40
CA ASP A 385 4.43 9.30 -17.48
C ASP A 385 5.32 8.85 -18.66
N PRO A 386 6.50 8.21 -18.49
CA PRO A 386 7.25 7.69 -19.63
C PRO A 386 6.51 6.60 -20.42
N TRP A 387 5.74 5.76 -19.72
CA TRP A 387 4.97 4.68 -20.37
C TRP A 387 3.82 5.20 -21.23
N LEU A 388 3.24 6.35 -20.89
CA LEU A 388 2.22 7.03 -21.71
C LEU A 388 2.78 7.56 -23.05
N GLN A 389 4.08 7.74 -23.16
CA GLN A 389 4.73 8.22 -24.38
C GLN A 389 5.09 7.08 -25.35
N ILE A 390 4.95 5.81 -24.95
CA ILE A 390 5.25 4.67 -25.80
C ILE A 390 4.16 4.55 -26.89
N PRO A 391 4.53 4.58 -28.18
CA PRO A 391 3.55 4.37 -29.24
C PRO A 391 2.85 3.00 -29.08
N PRO A 392 1.54 2.88 -29.29
CA PRO A 392 0.80 1.62 -29.13
C PRO A 392 1.43 0.43 -29.86
N ALA A 393 1.96 0.65 -31.07
CA ALA A 393 2.63 -0.39 -31.88
C ALA A 393 3.95 -0.91 -31.25
N LYS A 394 4.55 -0.14 -30.35
CA LYS A 394 5.81 -0.49 -29.64
C LYS A 394 5.57 -0.99 -28.22
N TYR A 395 4.36 -0.89 -27.71
CA TYR A 395 4.07 -1.20 -26.31
C TYR A 395 4.42 -2.65 -25.95
N HIS A 396 4.00 -3.60 -26.78
CA HIS A 396 4.21 -5.03 -26.53
C HIS A 396 5.70 -5.39 -26.52
N GLU A 397 6.44 -4.93 -27.54
CA GLU A 397 7.88 -5.11 -27.63
C GLU A 397 8.61 -4.54 -26.40
N THR A 398 8.25 -3.32 -26.00
CA THR A 398 8.85 -2.64 -24.85
C THR A 398 8.55 -3.37 -23.55
N LYS A 399 7.29 -3.78 -23.35
CA LYS A 399 6.84 -4.53 -22.14
C LYS A 399 7.68 -5.80 -21.95
N TYR A 400 7.84 -6.61 -22.99
CA TYR A 400 8.55 -7.89 -22.86
C TYR A 400 10.06 -7.73 -22.84
N ARG A 401 10.62 -6.72 -23.47
CA ARG A 401 12.05 -6.38 -23.32
C ARG A 401 12.38 -6.00 -21.88
N CYS A 402 11.54 -5.21 -21.22
CA CYS A 402 11.71 -4.88 -19.81
C CYS A 402 11.55 -6.12 -18.91
N ALA A 403 10.58 -6.99 -19.21
CA ALA A 403 10.38 -8.24 -18.48
C ALA A 403 11.60 -9.17 -18.61
N GLU A 404 12.18 -9.28 -19.80
CA GLU A 404 13.38 -10.08 -20.04
C GLU A 404 14.59 -9.54 -19.26
N SER A 405 14.78 -8.22 -19.24
CA SER A 405 15.84 -7.61 -18.43
C SER A 405 15.63 -7.88 -16.92
N MET A 406 14.40 -7.77 -16.44
CA MET A 406 14.05 -8.06 -15.04
C MET A 406 14.29 -9.53 -14.68
N LEU A 407 13.86 -10.46 -15.55
CA LEU A 407 14.05 -11.90 -15.36
C LEU A 407 15.53 -12.27 -15.36
N GLY A 408 16.34 -11.66 -16.24
CA GLY A 408 17.80 -11.86 -16.30
C GLY A 408 18.45 -11.52 -14.95
N ARG A 409 18.05 -10.41 -14.33
CA ARG A 409 18.56 -10.01 -13.01
C ARG A 409 18.11 -10.94 -11.87
N VAL A 410 16.90 -11.49 -11.96
CA VAL A 410 16.45 -12.52 -11.01
C VAL A 410 17.29 -13.78 -11.16
N GLU A 411 17.58 -14.19 -12.40
CA GLU A 411 18.39 -15.37 -12.70
C GLU A 411 19.87 -15.24 -12.24
N GLU A 412 20.45 -14.04 -12.26
CA GLU A 412 21.77 -13.78 -11.69
C GLU A 412 21.84 -14.13 -10.19
N ILE A 413 20.72 -14.00 -9.47
CA ILE A 413 20.62 -14.26 -8.04
C ILE A 413 20.12 -15.68 -7.75
N PHE A 414 19.24 -16.21 -8.60
CA PHE A 414 18.62 -17.53 -8.52
C PHE A 414 18.88 -18.30 -9.83
N PRO A 415 20.08 -18.88 -10.02
CA PRO A 415 20.47 -19.55 -11.26
C PRO A 415 19.54 -20.73 -11.61
N GLY A 416 19.16 -20.82 -12.88
CA GLY A 416 18.32 -21.91 -13.39
C GLY A 416 16.81 -21.68 -13.26
N ILE A 417 16.38 -20.58 -12.67
CA ILE A 417 14.95 -20.26 -12.45
C ILE A 417 14.12 -20.33 -13.74
N ARG A 418 14.72 -19.98 -14.89
CA ARG A 418 14.03 -19.98 -16.21
C ARG A 418 13.54 -21.35 -16.64
N THR A 419 14.25 -22.41 -16.28
CA THR A 419 13.92 -23.78 -16.72
C THR A 419 12.67 -24.33 -16.05
N HIS A 420 12.21 -23.67 -14.99
CA HIS A 420 11.04 -24.06 -14.21
C HIS A 420 9.83 -23.15 -14.42
N ILE A 421 9.92 -22.17 -15.33
CA ILE A 421 8.80 -21.26 -15.60
C ILE A 421 7.69 -22.02 -16.32
N GLU A 422 6.51 -22.09 -15.71
CA GLU A 422 5.29 -22.63 -16.31
C GLU A 422 4.37 -21.52 -16.81
N GLU A 423 4.19 -20.44 -16.00
CA GLU A 423 3.37 -19.29 -16.34
C GLU A 423 4.11 -17.98 -16.04
N ILE A 424 3.87 -16.98 -16.88
CA ILE A 424 4.39 -15.63 -16.66
C ILE A 424 3.39 -14.57 -17.14
N GLU A 425 3.08 -13.61 -16.26
CA GLU A 425 2.29 -12.43 -16.61
C GLU A 425 3.05 -11.17 -16.20
N VAL A 426 2.90 -10.11 -16.98
CA VAL A 426 3.59 -8.84 -16.76
C VAL A 426 2.61 -7.70 -16.67
N ALA A 427 2.71 -6.88 -15.61
CA ALA A 427 1.97 -5.65 -15.45
C ALA A 427 2.90 -4.43 -15.55
N THR A 428 2.47 -3.43 -16.29
CA THR A 428 3.17 -2.15 -16.47
C THR A 428 2.40 -1.03 -15.78
N PRO A 429 2.95 0.18 -15.68
CA PRO A 429 2.17 1.34 -15.22
C PRO A 429 0.85 1.54 -15.95
N LEU A 430 0.76 1.20 -17.25
CA LEU A 430 -0.50 1.27 -18.00
C LEU A 430 -1.50 0.19 -17.57
N THR A 431 -1.03 -0.97 -17.13
CA THR A 431 -1.89 -2.00 -16.53
C THR A 431 -2.53 -1.49 -15.25
N HIS A 432 -1.74 -0.86 -14.37
CA HIS A 432 -2.25 -0.26 -13.13
C HIS A 432 -3.22 0.90 -13.41
N MET A 433 -2.94 1.76 -14.40
CA MET A 433 -3.88 2.80 -14.84
C MET A 433 -5.23 2.21 -15.23
N ARG A 434 -5.22 1.15 -16.03
CA ARG A 434 -6.43 0.50 -16.54
C ARG A 434 -7.27 -0.10 -15.40
N TYR A 435 -6.65 -0.87 -14.52
CA TYR A 435 -7.38 -1.62 -13.48
C TYR A 435 -7.73 -0.76 -12.26
N LEU A 436 -6.83 0.10 -11.79
CA LEU A 436 -7.08 0.95 -10.63
C LEU A 436 -7.79 2.27 -10.98
N GLY A 437 -7.65 2.75 -12.24
CA GLY A 437 -8.17 4.07 -12.65
C GLY A 437 -7.41 5.22 -12.02
N HIS A 438 -6.18 4.98 -11.63
CA HIS A 438 -5.34 6.02 -11.02
C HIS A 438 -4.53 6.74 -12.11
N PRO A 439 -4.49 8.07 -12.12
CA PRO A 439 -3.65 8.84 -13.03
C PRO A 439 -2.18 8.40 -12.93
N GLY A 440 -1.53 8.18 -14.09
CA GLY A 440 -0.16 7.69 -14.14
C GLY A 440 0.06 6.27 -13.59
N GLY A 441 -1.01 5.53 -13.26
CA GLY A 441 -0.93 4.24 -12.58
C GLY A 441 -0.41 4.33 -11.15
N ALA A 442 -0.47 5.52 -10.53
CA ALA A 442 0.06 5.79 -9.19
C ALA A 442 -0.50 4.81 -8.14
N ILE A 443 0.38 4.06 -7.46
CA ILE A 443 -0.03 3.03 -6.50
C ILE A 443 -0.12 3.57 -5.06
N TYR A 444 0.49 4.72 -4.78
CA TYR A 444 0.47 5.37 -3.47
C TYR A 444 -0.30 6.70 -3.45
N GLY A 445 -1.07 7.01 -4.48
CA GLY A 445 -1.73 8.30 -4.63
C GLY A 445 -0.74 9.42 -4.95
N PHE A 446 -0.61 10.40 -4.06
CA PHE A 446 0.44 11.42 -4.16
C PHE A 446 1.75 10.97 -3.51
N GLU A 447 2.91 11.52 -3.95
CA GLU A 447 4.20 11.26 -3.31
C GLU A 447 4.15 11.58 -1.82
N GLN A 448 4.66 10.68 -0.99
CA GLN A 448 4.69 10.82 0.48
C GLN A 448 5.92 11.63 0.94
N LEU A 449 6.01 12.87 0.50
CA LEU A 449 7.08 13.78 0.89
C LEU A 449 6.89 14.27 2.32
N ALA A 450 7.99 14.67 2.98
CA ALA A 450 7.94 15.19 4.36
C ALA A 450 6.97 16.36 4.54
N LYS A 451 6.90 17.27 3.53
CA LYS A 451 5.96 18.41 3.52
C LYS A 451 4.49 17.98 3.30
N ASP A 452 4.26 16.83 2.70
CA ASP A 452 2.95 16.26 2.39
C ASP A 452 2.58 15.13 3.35
N SER A 453 3.29 15.03 4.48
CA SER A 453 3.08 13.96 5.46
C SER A 453 1.70 14.02 6.10
N LEU A 454 1.23 12.88 6.60
CA LEU A 454 -0.01 12.70 7.36
C LEU A 454 -0.28 13.76 8.43
N PHE A 455 0.78 14.34 9.00
CA PHE A 455 0.69 15.38 10.03
C PHE A 455 0.10 16.69 9.52
N PHE A 456 0.15 16.93 8.19
CA PHE A 456 -0.27 18.19 7.57
C PHE A 456 -1.43 18.05 6.61
N GLN A 457 -1.90 16.81 6.32
CA GLN A 457 -2.93 16.59 5.32
C GLN A 457 -4.34 16.51 5.93
N PRO A 458 -5.27 17.36 5.47
CA PRO A 458 -6.70 17.18 5.75
C PRO A 458 -7.34 16.05 4.94
N GLY A 459 -6.60 15.27 4.20
CA GLY A 459 -6.87 14.28 3.14
C GLY A 459 -8.24 13.61 3.04
N ARG A 460 -9.01 13.55 4.13
CA ARG A 460 -10.32 12.87 4.19
C ARG A 460 -11.50 13.79 3.96
N TYR A 461 -11.29 15.10 4.03
CA TYR A 461 -12.36 16.09 3.95
C TYR A 461 -12.30 16.85 2.63
N SER A 462 -13.44 16.93 1.98
CA SER A 462 -13.64 17.80 0.83
C SER A 462 -14.27 19.13 1.28
N PRO A 463 -13.98 20.25 0.62
CA PRO A 463 -14.74 21.48 0.80
C PRO A 463 -16.17 21.36 0.26
N ILE A 464 -16.48 20.34 -0.54
CA ILE A 464 -17.84 20.00 -0.97
C ILE A 464 -18.52 19.26 0.17
N ASN A 465 -19.60 19.84 0.70
CA ASN A 465 -20.31 19.29 1.83
C ASN A 465 -20.94 17.93 1.49
N GLY A 466 -20.69 16.92 2.34
CA GLY A 466 -21.16 15.55 2.12
C GLY A 466 -20.23 14.67 1.27
N LEU A 467 -19.13 15.21 0.72
CA LEU A 467 -18.09 14.42 0.05
C LEU A 467 -16.93 14.10 1.01
N PHE A 468 -16.56 12.82 1.07
CA PHE A 468 -15.45 12.30 1.86
C PHE A 468 -14.55 11.44 0.99
N PHE A 469 -13.30 11.22 1.42
CA PHE A 469 -12.35 10.35 0.75
C PHE A 469 -11.91 9.19 1.63
N ALA A 470 -11.63 8.04 1.00
CA ALA A 470 -11.04 6.87 1.60
C ALA A 470 -9.94 6.29 0.69
N GLY A 471 -9.15 5.33 1.18
CA GLY A 471 -8.11 4.67 0.42
C GLY A 471 -6.81 5.47 0.34
N GLY A 472 -5.92 5.06 -0.57
CA GLY A 472 -4.58 5.62 -0.71
C GLY A 472 -4.52 7.09 -1.12
N TRP A 473 -5.61 7.65 -1.64
CA TRP A 473 -5.73 9.06 -2.01
C TRP A 473 -6.21 9.96 -0.85
N ALA A 474 -6.61 9.35 0.27
CA ALA A 474 -7.02 10.10 1.47
C ALA A 474 -5.85 10.49 2.39
N GLY A 475 -4.62 10.31 1.93
CA GLY A 475 -3.39 10.70 2.63
C GLY A 475 -2.57 9.55 3.21
N ASP A 476 -3.16 8.38 3.38
CA ASP A 476 -2.50 7.18 3.93
C ASP A 476 -2.35 6.13 2.82
N CYS A 477 -1.13 5.79 2.42
CA CYS A 477 -0.85 4.74 1.45
C CYS A 477 -0.35 3.46 2.15
N GLY A 478 -0.48 2.34 1.42
CA GLY A 478 -0.17 1.01 1.93
C GLY A 478 -1.42 0.23 2.35
N PHE A 479 -1.24 -1.06 2.62
CA PHE A 479 -2.37 -1.98 2.80
C PHE A 479 -3.19 -1.67 4.07
N GLU A 480 -2.53 -1.69 5.24
CA GLU A 480 -3.17 -1.39 6.53
C GLU A 480 -3.72 0.05 6.62
N PRO A 481 -2.97 1.10 6.23
CA PRO A 481 -3.49 2.46 6.31
C PRO A 481 -4.74 2.70 5.47
N THR A 482 -4.83 2.10 4.27
CA THR A 482 -6.01 2.26 3.41
C THR A 482 -7.26 1.62 4.01
N LEU A 483 -7.16 0.45 4.63
CA LEU A 483 -8.26 -0.18 5.37
C LEU A 483 -8.75 0.72 6.51
N ARG A 484 -7.84 1.29 7.29
CA ARG A 484 -8.18 2.19 8.41
C ARG A 484 -8.76 3.53 7.94
N SER A 485 -8.34 4.01 6.77
CA SER A 485 -8.86 5.28 6.22
C SER A 485 -10.36 5.20 5.95
N GLY A 486 -10.84 4.06 5.42
CA GLY A 486 -12.26 3.82 5.18
C GLY A 486 -13.09 3.84 6.46
N ILE A 487 -12.62 3.11 7.50
CA ILE A 487 -13.25 3.13 8.84
C ILE A 487 -13.32 4.56 9.39
N SER A 488 -12.26 5.34 9.22
CA SER A 488 -12.21 6.71 9.70
C SER A 488 -13.16 7.65 8.96
N ALA A 489 -13.28 7.51 7.63
CA ALA A 489 -14.23 8.26 6.81
C ALA A 489 -15.67 7.94 7.23
N ALA A 490 -16.00 6.65 7.40
CA ALA A 490 -17.30 6.19 7.89
C ALA A 490 -17.66 6.78 9.27
N LYS A 491 -16.74 6.68 10.24
CA LYS A 491 -16.93 7.25 11.59
C LYS A 491 -17.16 8.77 11.56
N SER A 492 -16.60 9.48 10.60
CA SER A 492 -16.82 10.92 10.43
C SER A 492 -18.26 11.22 9.99
N ILE A 493 -18.83 10.40 9.10
CA ILE A 493 -20.23 10.50 8.67
C ILE A 493 -21.17 10.14 9.82
N ILE A 494 -20.94 9.04 10.54
CA ILE A 494 -21.75 8.60 11.68
C ILE A 494 -21.85 9.72 12.71
N LYS A 495 -20.71 10.30 13.13
CA LYS A 495 -20.68 11.43 14.06
C LYS A 495 -21.46 12.66 13.57
N ARG A 496 -21.52 12.88 12.26
CA ARG A 496 -22.29 13.97 11.68
C ARG A 496 -23.77 13.68 11.75
N LEU A 497 -24.21 12.50 11.33
CA LEU A 497 -25.61 12.08 11.39
C LEU A 497 -26.16 12.11 12.81
N ASP A 498 -25.38 11.66 13.81
CA ASP A 498 -25.76 11.72 15.22
C ASP A 498 -25.93 13.14 15.73
N ARG A 499 -25.07 14.07 15.28
CA ARG A 499 -25.23 15.49 15.64
C ARG A 499 -26.48 16.12 15.04
N ASP A 500 -26.80 15.74 13.79
CA ASP A 500 -27.96 16.27 13.09
C ASP A 500 -29.28 15.72 13.72
N ARG A 501 -29.30 14.44 14.08
CA ARG A 501 -30.41 13.83 14.84
C ARG A 501 -30.65 14.47 16.21
N LYS A 502 -29.60 14.94 16.90
CA LYS A 502 -29.72 15.62 18.21
C LYS A 502 -30.20 17.07 18.11
N LYS A 503 -30.18 17.66 16.92
CA LYS A 503 -30.62 19.03 16.65
C LYS A 503 -32.04 19.11 16.11
N SER A 504 -32.57 18.01 15.55
CA SER A 504 -33.95 17.83 15.09
C SER A 504 -34.89 17.40 16.27
#